data_b4dd907e1756486e4ca5026141b057ea
#
_entry.id   b4dd907e1756486e4ca5026141b057ea
#
_cell.length_a   1.000
_cell.length_b   1.000
_cell.length_c   1.000
_cell.angle_alpha   90.00
_cell.angle_beta   90.00
_cell.angle_gamma   90.00
#
_symmetry.space_group_name_H-M   'P 1'
#
loop_
_entity.id
_entity.type
_entity.pdbx_description
1 polymer ?
#
loop_
_entity_poly.entity_id
_entity_poly.type
_entity_poly.pdbx_seq_one_letter_code
_entity_poly.pdbx_strand_id
1 'polypeptide(L)'
;MRIKQLLIIFFLTALPTIHAQNSGKEYLKKVLTKLEKIESATYNITNESWQHGDSTALSILHGFVKEYNNPMDSTIGASYVSLDANDTTKMDFYYDGNIRALTYHDNKKLVIDDFTFRPLPFRPVSPPFFNHAKNIIQYALTTKDHTTLELKDEGNNYYFKLVIDENQQVEFFGKAYHLPLPPFDIGNTTSIYELWIDKSNDLPYKKRREMSHDISVSTCSDLQINNLTINDFNTAHYFPEDYEIVKYSDLHKKDGDSSASKLIGKKAPTWILENIEANPYH
;
A
#
# COMPACT_ATOMS: atom_id res chain seq x y z
N MET A 1 -45.02 32.97 15.71
CA MET A 1 -45.35 31.94 14.69
C MET A 1 -44.23 31.66 13.67
N ARG A 2 -43.14 32.45 13.59
CA ARG A 2 -42.01 32.25 12.62
C ARG A 2 -40.94 31.26 13.06
N ILE A 3 -40.72 31.01 14.35
CA ILE A 3 -39.67 30.15 14.87
C ILE A 3 -39.97 28.64 14.69
N LYS A 4 -41.23 28.24 14.72
CA LYS A 4 -41.65 26.83 14.54
C LYS A 4 -41.47 26.36 13.08
N GLN A 5 -41.60 27.24 12.11
CA GLN A 5 -41.38 26.87 10.71
C GLN A 5 -39.88 26.70 10.34
N LEU A 6 -38.99 27.43 11.00
CA LEU A 6 -37.54 27.29 10.78
C LEU A 6 -37.00 25.96 11.30
N LEU A 7 -37.53 25.46 12.43
CA LEU A 7 -37.14 24.18 13.02
C LEU A 7 -37.56 22.97 12.16
N ILE A 8 -38.71 23.04 11.50
CA ILE A 8 -39.22 21.96 10.63
C ILE A 8 -38.37 21.85 9.35
N ILE A 9 -37.91 22.97 8.79
CA ILE A 9 -37.04 22.98 7.60
C ILE A 9 -35.65 22.39 7.93
N PHE A 10 -35.13 22.63 9.12
CA PHE A 10 -33.81 22.08 9.54
C PHE A 10 -33.88 20.56 9.77
N PHE A 11 -35.01 20.03 10.25
CA PHE A 11 -35.21 18.57 10.43
C PHE A 11 -35.43 17.84 9.10
N LEU A 12 -36.04 18.47 8.09
CA LEU A 12 -36.26 17.85 6.79
C LEU A 12 -35.01 17.76 5.90
N THR A 13 -34.01 18.62 6.13
CA THR A 13 -32.72 18.56 5.38
C THR A 13 -31.72 17.59 6.00
N ALA A 14 -31.85 17.19 7.26
CA ALA A 14 -30.93 16.25 7.93
C ALA A 14 -31.29 14.77 7.66
N LEU A 15 -32.55 14.45 7.36
CA LEU A 15 -33.00 13.07 7.12
C LEU A 15 -32.36 12.40 5.89
N PRO A 16 -32.20 13.03 4.72
CA PRO A 16 -31.59 12.37 3.56
C PRO A 16 -30.11 12.09 3.72
N THR A 17 -29.37 12.89 4.48
CA THR A 17 -27.93 12.68 4.71
C THR A 17 -27.66 11.47 5.61
N ILE A 18 -28.46 11.23 6.63
CA ILE A 18 -28.35 10.06 7.51
C ILE A 18 -28.69 8.76 6.76
N HIS A 19 -29.69 8.78 5.88
CA HIS A 19 -30.06 7.62 5.07
C HIS A 19 -28.96 7.27 4.05
N ALA A 20 -28.38 8.25 3.38
CA ALA A 20 -27.30 8.03 2.41
C ALA A 20 -26.03 7.47 3.08
N GLN A 21 -25.67 7.95 4.26
CA GLN A 21 -24.52 7.48 5.00
C GLN A 21 -24.69 6.03 5.51
N ASN A 22 -25.89 5.68 5.95
CA ASN A 22 -26.19 4.29 6.37
C ASN A 22 -26.19 3.33 5.19
N SER A 23 -26.74 3.72 4.03
CA SER A 23 -26.72 2.89 2.82
C SER A 23 -25.29 2.65 2.31
N GLY A 24 -24.41 3.64 2.41
CA GLY A 24 -23.01 3.54 2.05
C GLY A 24 -22.23 2.54 2.91
N LYS A 25 -22.43 2.59 4.24
CA LYS A 25 -21.81 1.62 5.15
C LYS A 25 -22.32 0.20 4.92
N GLU A 26 -23.59 0.01 4.65
CA GLU A 26 -24.14 -1.33 4.32
C GLU A 26 -23.56 -1.88 3.01
N TYR A 27 -23.36 -1.02 2.00
CA TYR A 27 -22.69 -1.44 0.78
C TYR A 27 -21.23 -1.84 1.03
N LEU A 28 -20.48 -1.08 1.82
CA LEU A 28 -19.09 -1.42 2.17
C LEU A 28 -19.01 -2.73 2.96
N LYS A 29 -19.95 -3.04 3.83
CA LYS A 29 -20.04 -4.36 4.49
C LYS A 29 -20.26 -5.49 3.48
N LYS A 30 -21.09 -5.27 2.46
CA LYS A 30 -21.27 -6.24 1.36
C LYS A 30 -19.95 -6.49 0.61
N VAL A 31 -19.23 -5.42 0.27
CA VAL A 31 -17.90 -5.50 -0.38
C VAL A 31 -16.91 -6.24 0.53
N LEU A 32 -16.84 -5.88 1.81
CA LEU A 32 -15.96 -6.56 2.77
C LEU A 32 -16.24 -8.05 2.84
N THR A 33 -17.54 -8.44 2.94
CA THR A 33 -17.94 -9.86 2.97
C THR A 33 -17.50 -10.61 1.69
N LYS A 34 -17.46 -9.95 0.54
CA LYS A 34 -16.92 -10.55 -0.69
C LYS A 34 -15.41 -10.69 -0.64
N LEU A 35 -14.69 -9.66 -0.18
CA LEU A 35 -13.25 -9.70 -0.03
C LEU A 35 -12.80 -10.78 0.98
N GLU A 36 -13.55 -10.98 2.06
CA GLU A 36 -13.30 -12.03 3.05
C GLU A 36 -13.44 -13.46 2.49
N LYS A 37 -14.19 -13.63 1.41
CA LYS A 37 -14.36 -14.94 0.72
C LYS A 37 -13.27 -15.22 -0.30
N ILE A 38 -12.40 -14.26 -0.58
CA ILE A 38 -11.24 -14.45 -1.44
C ILE A 38 -10.15 -15.14 -0.63
N GLU A 39 -9.98 -16.46 -0.85
CA GLU A 39 -8.88 -17.23 -0.26
C GLU A 39 -7.59 -16.99 -1.04
N SER A 40 -7.69 -16.86 -2.35
CA SER A 40 -6.55 -16.55 -3.23
C SER A 40 -6.99 -15.75 -4.45
N ALA A 41 -6.06 -15.02 -5.05
CA ALA A 41 -6.27 -14.29 -6.29
C ALA A 41 -5.02 -14.30 -7.16
N THR A 42 -5.23 -14.31 -8.50
CA THR A 42 -4.21 -13.99 -9.49
C THR A 42 -4.70 -12.86 -10.38
N TYR A 43 -3.83 -11.92 -10.72
CA TYR A 43 -4.19 -10.76 -11.52
C TYR A 43 -2.96 -10.06 -12.11
N ASN A 44 -3.17 -9.35 -13.22
CA ASN A 44 -2.21 -8.37 -13.69
C ASN A 44 -2.36 -7.08 -12.89
N ILE A 45 -1.25 -6.43 -12.56
CA ILE A 45 -1.23 -5.17 -11.82
C ILE A 45 -0.39 -4.13 -12.56
N THR A 46 -0.90 -2.90 -12.59
CA THR A 46 -0.14 -1.72 -12.95
C THR A 46 -0.01 -0.86 -11.71
N ASN A 47 1.22 -0.59 -11.29
CA ASN A 47 1.54 0.27 -10.16
C ASN A 47 2.17 1.56 -10.66
N GLU A 48 1.62 2.70 -10.26
CA GLU A 48 2.12 4.03 -10.56
C GLU A 48 2.58 4.71 -9.28
N SER A 49 3.72 5.36 -9.31
CA SER A 49 4.22 6.22 -8.22
C SER A 49 4.21 7.68 -8.67
N TRP A 50 3.76 8.55 -7.77
CA TRP A 50 3.61 9.98 -8.04
C TRP A 50 4.14 10.80 -6.85
N GLN A 51 4.57 12.03 -7.09
CA GLN A 51 4.75 13.05 -6.06
C GLN A 51 3.63 14.07 -6.10
N HIS A 52 3.47 14.80 -5.00
CA HIS A 52 2.50 15.89 -4.95
C HIS A 52 2.85 16.98 -5.98
N GLY A 53 1.87 17.35 -6.79
CA GLY A 53 2.03 18.36 -7.85
C GLY A 53 2.50 17.82 -9.20
N ASP A 54 2.83 16.55 -9.31
CA ASP A 54 3.20 15.95 -10.59
C ASP A 54 2.02 15.86 -11.55
N SER A 55 2.28 16.08 -12.82
CA SER A 55 1.32 15.86 -13.91
C SER A 55 1.47 14.51 -14.61
N THR A 56 2.57 13.79 -14.33
CA THR A 56 2.89 12.46 -14.88
C THR A 56 3.44 11.57 -13.79
N ALA A 57 3.22 10.25 -13.89
CA ALA A 57 3.79 9.30 -12.95
C ALA A 57 5.33 9.31 -13.03
N LEU A 58 5.98 9.25 -11.86
CA LEU A 58 7.45 9.09 -11.75
C LEU A 58 7.89 7.72 -12.26
N SER A 59 7.10 6.69 -11.99
CA SER A 59 7.34 5.35 -12.46
C SER A 59 6.02 4.61 -12.68
N ILE A 60 6.04 3.72 -13.67
CA ILE A 60 4.94 2.79 -13.96
C ILE A 60 5.56 1.40 -14.04
N LEU A 61 5.08 0.49 -13.20
CA LEU A 61 5.52 -0.90 -13.14
C LEU A 61 4.35 -1.83 -13.43
N HIS A 62 4.61 -2.83 -14.24
CA HIS A 62 3.64 -3.88 -14.56
C HIS A 62 4.09 -5.20 -13.96
N GLY A 63 3.17 -5.96 -13.41
CA GLY A 63 3.46 -7.25 -12.82
C GLY A 63 2.28 -8.21 -12.93
N PHE A 64 2.55 -9.49 -12.71
CA PHE A 64 1.56 -10.52 -12.45
C PHE A 64 1.66 -10.94 -10.99
N VAL A 65 0.55 -10.88 -10.25
CA VAL A 65 0.52 -11.15 -8.82
C VAL A 65 -0.25 -12.42 -8.53
N LYS A 66 0.30 -13.22 -7.62
CA LYS A 66 -0.39 -14.30 -6.92
C LYS A 66 -0.52 -13.88 -5.46
N GLU A 67 -1.71 -13.85 -4.94
CA GLU A 67 -2.04 -13.42 -3.57
C GLU A 67 -2.83 -14.54 -2.87
N TYR A 68 -2.50 -14.80 -1.59
CA TYR A 68 -3.17 -15.77 -0.75
C TYR A 68 -3.49 -15.15 0.61
N ASN A 69 -4.73 -15.32 1.07
CA ASN A 69 -5.16 -14.86 2.39
C ASN A 69 -4.50 -15.70 3.49
N ASN A 70 -3.59 -15.11 4.25
CA ASN A 70 -2.83 -15.79 5.30
C ASN A 70 -3.16 -15.16 6.66
N PRO A 71 -4.19 -15.62 7.37
CA PRO A 71 -4.58 -15.05 8.66
C PRO A 71 -3.56 -15.30 9.77
N MET A 72 -2.59 -16.19 9.58
CA MET A 72 -1.48 -16.41 10.50
C MET A 72 -0.42 -15.30 10.43
N ASP A 73 -0.36 -14.58 9.32
CA ASP A 73 0.48 -13.39 9.21
C ASP A 73 -0.20 -12.19 9.90
N SER A 74 0.36 -11.79 11.03
CA SER A 74 -0.15 -10.69 11.85
C SER A 74 0.19 -9.30 11.31
N THR A 75 0.93 -9.20 10.20
CA THR A 75 1.40 -7.92 9.61
C THR A 75 0.46 -7.42 8.54
N ILE A 76 0.23 -8.21 7.50
CA ILE A 76 -0.64 -7.83 6.39
C ILE A 76 -1.81 -8.79 6.19
N GLY A 77 -1.74 -9.99 6.79
CA GLY A 77 -2.75 -11.03 6.66
C GLY A 77 -2.72 -11.73 5.29
N ALA A 78 -1.59 -11.73 4.61
CA ALA A 78 -1.44 -12.32 3.28
C ALA A 78 -0.05 -12.87 3.02
N SER A 79 0.02 -13.85 2.10
CA SER A 79 1.23 -14.23 1.38
C SER A 79 1.08 -13.83 -0.08
N TYR A 80 2.15 -13.37 -0.74
CA TYR A 80 2.05 -13.02 -2.16
C TYR A 80 3.38 -13.07 -2.90
N VAL A 81 3.27 -13.25 -4.21
CA VAL A 81 4.38 -13.24 -5.13
C VAL A 81 4.06 -12.25 -6.26
N SER A 82 5.00 -11.38 -6.58
CA SER A 82 4.97 -10.55 -7.79
C SER A 82 5.97 -11.10 -8.80
N LEU A 83 5.49 -11.33 -10.01
CA LEU A 83 6.24 -11.83 -11.13
C LEU A 83 6.31 -10.75 -12.21
N ASP A 84 7.35 -10.80 -13.06
CA ASP A 84 7.43 -9.95 -14.25
C ASP A 84 6.21 -10.14 -15.15
N ALA A 85 5.62 -9.05 -15.63
CA ALA A 85 4.41 -9.10 -16.46
C ALA A 85 4.63 -9.76 -17.81
N ASN A 86 5.85 -9.71 -18.37
CA ASN A 86 6.20 -10.27 -19.67
C ASN A 86 6.77 -11.68 -19.57
N ASP A 87 7.27 -12.06 -18.37
CA ASP A 87 7.87 -13.37 -18.12
C ASP A 87 7.52 -13.85 -16.71
N THR A 88 6.37 -14.48 -16.57
CA THR A 88 5.86 -14.98 -15.27
C THR A 88 6.70 -16.12 -14.67
N THR A 89 7.80 -16.52 -15.29
CA THR A 89 8.80 -17.39 -14.68
C THR A 89 9.79 -16.61 -13.81
N LYS A 90 9.85 -15.28 -13.98
CA LYS A 90 10.73 -14.39 -13.21
C LYS A 90 9.98 -13.79 -12.03
N MET A 91 10.49 -14.05 -10.84
CA MET A 91 9.98 -13.48 -9.60
C MET A 91 10.71 -12.18 -9.29
N ASP A 92 9.97 -11.10 -9.05
CA ASP A 92 10.50 -9.82 -8.58
C ASP A 92 10.45 -9.73 -7.05
N PHE A 93 9.35 -10.20 -6.47
CA PHE A 93 9.08 -10.10 -5.05
C PHE A 93 8.34 -11.32 -4.51
N TYR A 94 8.68 -11.72 -3.28
CA TYR A 94 8.03 -12.81 -2.54
C TYR A 94 7.82 -12.43 -1.08
N TYR A 95 6.70 -12.85 -0.50
CA TYR A 95 6.41 -12.74 0.92
C TYR A 95 5.46 -13.84 1.37
N ASP A 96 5.79 -14.54 2.48
CA ASP A 96 4.97 -15.62 3.05
C ASP A 96 4.56 -15.42 4.52
N GLY A 97 4.87 -14.26 5.08
CA GLY A 97 4.66 -13.96 6.50
C GLY A 97 5.92 -14.14 7.36
N ASN A 98 6.89 -14.97 6.93
CA ASN A 98 8.13 -15.24 7.65
C ASN A 98 9.33 -14.57 6.99
N ILE A 99 9.37 -14.59 5.67
CA ILE A 99 10.43 -13.97 4.89
C ILE A 99 9.84 -13.07 3.81
N ARG A 100 10.62 -12.11 3.36
CA ARG A 100 10.45 -11.50 2.06
C ARG A 100 11.72 -11.69 1.24
N ALA A 101 11.56 -11.83 -0.08
CA ALA A 101 12.64 -11.90 -1.00
C ALA A 101 12.47 -10.88 -2.13
N LEU A 102 13.58 -10.28 -2.56
CA LEU A 102 13.67 -9.34 -3.68
C LEU A 102 14.68 -9.87 -4.67
N THR A 103 14.31 -9.94 -5.93
CA THR A 103 15.17 -10.41 -7.00
C THR A 103 15.78 -9.22 -7.75
N TYR A 104 17.09 -9.26 -7.97
CA TYR A 104 17.84 -8.31 -8.78
C TYR A 104 18.36 -9.07 -10.01
N HIS A 105 17.57 -9.08 -11.08
CA HIS A 105 17.82 -9.89 -12.28
C HIS A 105 19.12 -9.53 -12.98
N ASP A 106 19.47 -8.24 -13.07
CA ASP A 106 20.70 -7.76 -13.72
C ASP A 106 21.97 -8.32 -13.06
N ASN A 107 21.94 -8.51 -11.76
CA ASN A 107 23.08 -8.96 -10.97
C ASN A 107 22.95 -10.42 -10.55
N LYS A 108 21.88 -11.12 -10.95
CA LYS A 108 21.53 -12.47 -10.50
C LYS A 108 21.62 -12.63 -8.98
N LYS A 109 20.97 -11.72 -8.24
CA LYS A 109 20.94 -11.76 -6.78
C LYS A 109 19.52 -11.89 -6.26
N LEU A 110 19.38 -12.72 -5.24
CA LEU A 110 18.16 -12.88 -4.45
C LEU A 110 18.44 -12.43 -3.02
N VAL A 111 17.87 -11.30 -2.60
CA VAL A 111 18.04 -10.79 -1.24
C VAL A 111 16.88 -11.25 -0.38
N ILE A 112 17.18 -12.06 0.63
CA ILE A 112 16.20 -12.60 1.58
C ILE A 112 16.29 -11.84 2.90
N ASP A 113 15.16 -11.31 3.37
CA ASP A 113 14.99 -10.69 4.68
C ASP A 113 14.09 -11.59 5.54
N ASP A 114 14.65 -12.13 6.60
CA ASP A 114 13.96 -12.94 7.62
C ASP A 114 13.51 -12.10 8.82
N PHE A 115 13.57 -10.78 8.68
CA PHE A 115 13.20 -9.77 9.68
C PHE A 115 13.99 -9.84 11.01
N THR A 116 15.08 -10.62 11.06
CA THR A 116 15.92 -10.73 12.26
C THR A 116 16.71 -9.45 12.51
N PHE A 117 17.18 -8.79 11.46
CA PHE A 117 17.92 -7.51 11.56
C PHE A 117 17.00 -6.34 11.90
N ARG A 118 15.82 -6.28 11.30
CA ARG A 118 14.76 -5.30 11.59
C ARG A 118 13.44 -6.04 11.67
N PRO A 119 13.02 -6.40 12.89
CA PRO A 119 11.77 -7.11 13.07
C PRO A 119 10.58 -6.25 12.60
N LEU A 120 9.55 -6.92 12.13
CA LEU A 120 8.26 -6.26 11.86
C LEU A 120 7.73 -5.60 13.15
N PRO A 121 7.14 -4.40 13.10
CA PRO A 121 6.71 -3.66 11.91
C PRO A 121 7.69 -2.59 11.39
N PHE A 122 8.92 -2.53 11.83
CA PHE A 122 9.87 -1.48 11.39
C PHE A 122 10.12 -1.44 9.88
N ARG A 123 9.86 -2.55 9.19
CA ARG A 123 9.89 -2.64 7.74
C ARG A 123 8.63 -3.34 7.26
N PRO A 124 7.48 -2.69 7.34
CA PRO A 124 6.24 -3.29 6.91
C PRO A 124 6.32 -3.66 5.42
N VAL A 125 5.79 -4.82 5.10
CA VAL A 125 5.56 -5.24 3.72
C VAL A 125 4.24 -4.66 3.29
N SER A 126 4.18 -4.01 2.13
CA SER A 126 2.92 -3.48 1.61
C SER A 126 1.97 -4.63 1.29
N PRO A 127 0.70 -4.56 1.72
CA PRO A 127 -0.27 -5.60 1.41
C PRO A 127 -0.55 -5.67 -0.10
N PRO A 128 -0.78 -6.88 -0.65
CA PRO A 128 -1.22 -7.04 -2.02
C PRO A 128 -2.61 -6.44 -2.24
N PHE A 129 -3.10 -6.41 -3.48
CA PHE A 129 -4.21 -5.55 -3.88
C PHE A 129 -5.51 -5.81 -3.09
N PHE A 130 -5.99 -7.06 -3.04
CA PHE A 130 -7.27 -7.37 -2.39
C PHE A 130 -7.17 -7.35 -0.88
N ASN A 131 -6.03 -7.76 -0.33
CA ASN A 131 -5.79 -7.69 1.10
C ASN A 131 -5.69 -6.24 1.58
N HIS A 132 -5.04 -5.37 0.83
CA HIS A 132 -5.02 -3.92 1.06
C HIS A 132 -6.44 -3.33 1.09
N ALA A 133 -7.25 -3.62 0.08
CA ALA A 133 -8.62 -3.13 0.01
C ALA A 133 -9.49 -3.64 1.17
N LYS A 134 -9.35 -4.92 1.53
CA LYS A 134 -10.01 -5.53 2.68
C LYS A 134 -9.68 -4.80 3.98
N ASN A 135 -8.40 -4.58 4.24
CA ASN A 135 -7.94 -3.93 5.48
C ASN A 135 -8.44 -2.50 5.60
N ILE A 136 -8.43 -1.73 4.51
CA ILE A 136 -8.92 -0.34 4.49
C ILE A 136 -10.43 -0.28 4.75
N ILE A 137 -11.22 -1.12 4.09
CA ILE A 137 -12.66 -1.14 4.30
C ILE A 137 -12.99 -1.59 5.72
N GLN A 138 -12.29 -2.60 6.24
CA GLN A 138 -12.45 -3.05 7.61
C GLN A 138 -12.12 -1.93 8.61
N TYR A 139 -11.00 -1.21 8.41
CA TYR A 139 -10.66 -0.05 9.23
C TYR A 139 -11.76 1.02 9.17
N ALA A 140 -12.19 1.42 7.97
CA ALA A 140 -13.22 2.43 7.79
C ALA A 140 -14.56 2.10 8.47
N LEU A 141 -14.89 0.80 8.58
CA LEU A 141 -16.13 0.34 9.22
C LEU A 141 -16.03 0.20 10.75
N THR A 142 -14.80 0.03 11.27
CA THR A 142 -14.59 -0.33 12.70
C THR A 142 -13.86 0.73 13.50
N THR A 143 -13.17 1.66 12.85
CA THR A 143 -12.40 2.70 13.54
C THR A 143 -13.29 3.63 14.37
N LYS A 144 -12.70 4.12 15.47
CA LYS A 144 -13.26 5.21 16.30
C LYS A 144 -12.53 6.54 16.05
N ASP A 145 -11.52 6.52 15.19
CA ASP A 145 -10.74 7.70 14.86
C ASP A 145 -11.57 8.69 14.04
N HIS A 146 -11.17 9.95 14.10
CA HIS A 146 -11.82 11.00 13.31
C HIS A 146 -11.47 10.80 11.83
N THR A 147 -12.44 10.31 11.05
CA THR A 147 -12.28 10.05 9.62
C THR A 147 -13.44 10.57 8.82
N THR A 148 -13.17 11.01 7.60
CA THR A 148 -14.21 11.33 6.62
C THR A 148 -14.33 10.17 5.64
N LEU A 149 -15.55 9.65 5.50
CA LEU A 149 -15.86 8.57 4.58
C LEU A 149 -16.86 9.06 3.52
N GLU A 150 -16.50 8.85 2.27
CA GLU A 150 -17.34 9.18 1.12
C GLU A 150 -17.54 7.92 0.26
N LEU A 151 -18.77 7.70 -0.19
CA LEU A 151 -19.10 6.70 -1.21
C LEU A 151 -19.98 7.36 -2.27
N LYS A 152 -19.47 7.42 -3.50
CA LYS A 152 -20.16 8.01 -4.65
C LYS A 152 -20.54 6.95 -5.67
N ASP A 153 -21.71 7.10 -6.25
CA ASP A 153 -22.12 6.35 -7.43
C ASP A 153 -21.56 7.01 -8.69
N GLU A 154 -20.68 6.29 -9.42
CA GLU A 154 -20.09 6.74 -10.67
C GLU A 154 -20.55 5.87 -11.87
N GLY A 155 -21.83 5.55 -11.91
CA GLY A 155 -22.43 4.76 -12.99
C GLY A 155 -22.12 3.27 -12.84
N ASN A 156 -21.11 2.76 -13.54
CA ASN A 156 -20.73 1.33 -13.47
C ASN A 156 -19.91 0.99 -12.21
N ASN A 157 -19.43 2.01 -11.50
CA ASN A 157 -18.57 1.84 -10.34
C ASN A 157 -19.13 2.59 -9.13
N TYR A 158 -18.70 2.16 -7.95
CA TYR A 158 -18.68 3.01 -6.76
C TYR A 158 -17.26 3.52 -6.51
N TYR A 159 -17.15 4.81 -6.25
CA TYR A 159 -15.94 5.44 -5.74
C TYR A 159 -16.04 5.57 -4.23
N PHE A 160 -15.08 4.97 -3.54
CA PHE A 160 -14.90 5.06 -2.10
C PHE A 160 -13.69 5.93 -1.77
N LYS A 161 -13.83 6.82 -0.81
CA LYS A 161 -12.74 7.63 -0.27
C LYS A 161 -12.78 7.66 1.25
N LEU A 162 -11.64 7.37 1.86
CA LEU A 162 -11.37 7.51 3.29
C LEU A 162 -10.29 8.58 3.48
N VAL A 163 -10.59 9.60 4.28
CA VAL A 163 -9.63 10.64 4.69
C VAL A 163 -9.39 10.52 6.20
N ILE A 164 -8.14 10.47 6.58
CA ILE A 164 -7.68 10.43 7.98
C ILE A 164 -6.86 11.69 8.19
N ASP A 165 -7.24 12.51 9.20
CA ASP A 165 -6.60 13.81 9.48
C ASP A 165 -5.23 13.68 10.17
N GLU A 166 -4.56 12.54 9.97
CA GLU A 166 -3.26 12.20 10.50
C GLU A 166 -2.41 11.46 9.47
N ASN A 167 -1.08 11.51 9.62
CA ASN A 167 -0.15 10.73 8.79
C ASN A 167 -0.11 9.28 9.28
N GLN A 168 -1.06 8.47 8.80
CA GLN A 168 -1.35 7.15 9.34
C GLN A 168 -1.55 6.11 8.25
N GLN A 169 -0.84 5.01 8.35
CA GLN A 169 -1.03 3.84 7.49
C GLN A 169 -2.01 2.85 8.14
N VAL A 170 -3.09 2.53 7.43
CA VAL A 170 -4.18 1.67 7.92
C VAL A 170 -4.44 0.45 7.05
N GLU A 171 -3.63 0.23 6.05
CA GLU A 171 -3.73 -0.91 5.14
C GLU A 171 -3.22 -2.23 5.73
N PHE A 172 -2.67 -2.20 6.95
CA PHE A 172 -2.12 -3.39 7.61
C PHE A 172 -3.17 -4.16 8.41
N PHE A 173 -2.98 -5.46 8.53
CA PHE A 173 -3.93 -6.36 9.16
C PHE A 173 -4.16 -6.01 10.63
N GLY A 174 -5.34 -5.45 10.93
CA GLY A 174 -5.78 -5.12 12.29
C GLY A 174 -4.96 -4.06 13.00
N LYS A 175 -4.12 -3.27 12.29
CA LYS A 175 -3.22 -2.29 12.87
C LYS A 175 -3.20 -0.99 12.09
N ALA A 176 -3.04 0.11 12.83
CA ALA A 176 -2.74 1.41 12.29
C ALA A 176 -1.33 1.84 12.74
N TYR A 177 -0.56 2.42 11.83
CA TYR A 177 0.79 2.91 12.11
C TYR A 177 0.85 4.40 11.88
N HIS A 178 1.13 5.15 12.94
CA HIS A 178 1.44 6.57 12.83
C HIS A 178 2.85 6.74 12.24
N LEU A 179 2.95 7.48 11.17
CA LEU A 179 4.24 7.81 10.58
C LEU A 179 4.74 9.12 11.20
N PRO A 180 6.03 9.18 11.59
CA PRO A 180 6.60 10.43 12.02
C PRO A 180 6.57 11.45 10.88
N LEU A 181 6.25 12.69 11.21
CA LEU A 181 6.38 13.77 10.24
C LEU A 181 7.85 13.92 9.87
N PRO A 182 8.16 14.15 8.58
CA PRO A 182 9.52 14.47 8.16
C PRO A 182 9.99 15.75 8.86
N PRO A 183 11.29 15.94 9.03
CA PRO A 183 11.86 17.09 9.78
C PRO A 183 11.64 18.46 9.11
N PHE A 184 11.11 18.49 7.90
CA PHE A 184 10.70 19.69 7.16
C PHE A 184 9.18 19.67 7.04
N ASP A 185 8.57 20.81 7.25
CA ASP A 185 7.14 21.00 7.17
C ASP A 185 6.69 20.82 5.72
N ILE A 186 5.91 19.78 5.47
CA ILE A 186 5.28 19.50 4.17
C ILE A 186 3.80 19.93 4.13
N GLY A 187 3.31 20.57 5.19
CA GLY A 187 2.03 21.28 5.23
C GLY A 187 0.78 20.38 5.24
N ASN A 188 0.86 19.11 4.90
CA ASN A 188 -0.30 18.21 4.86
C ASN A 188 0.00 16.91 5.62
N THR A 189 -0.74 16.68 6.69
CA THR A 189 -0.63 15.47 7.51
C THR A 189 -1.72 14.44 7.25
N THR A 190 -2.57 14.65 6.25
CA THR A 190 -3.68 13.75 5.95
C THR A 190 -3.20 12.52 5.19
N SER A 191 -3.87 11.38 5.47
CA SER A 191 -3.75 10.15 4.70
C SER A 191 -5.04 9.91 3.95
N ILE A 192 -4.96 9.65 2.65
CA ILE A 192 -6.12 9.45 1.79
C ILE A 192 -6.03 8.07 1.16
N TYR A 193 -7.12 7.32 1.27
CA TYR A 193 -7.30 6.02 0.64
C TYR A 193 -8.52 6.03 -0.26
N GLU A 194 -8.36 5.62 -1.50
CA GLU A 194 -9.42 5.63 -2.49
C GLU A 194 -9.51 4.25 -3.15
N LEU A 195 -10.74 3.78 -3.39
CA LEU A 195 -11.03 2.54 -4.11
C LEU A 195 -12.10 2.77 -5.16
N TRP A 196 -11.93 2.19 -6.34
CA TRP A 196 -12.96 2.08 -7.36
C TRP A 196 -13.45 0.64 -7.40
N ILE A 197 -14.74 0.46 -7.15
CA ILE A 197 -15.40 -0.83 -6.96
C ILE A 197 -16.35 -1.08 -8.12
N ASP A 198 -16.13 -2.13 -8.87
CA ASP A 198 -17.00 -2.52 -9.98
C ASP A 198 -18.32 -3.06 -9.43
N LYS A 199 -19.45 -2.46 -9.84
CA LYS A 199 -20.78 -2.85 -9.42
C LYS A 199 -21.23 -4.21 -9.93
N SER A 200 -20.63 -4.71 -11.01
CA SER A 200 -20.99 -6.01 -11.58
C SER A 200 -20.60 -7.17 -10.68
N ASN A 201 -19.51 -7.02 -9.93
CA ASN A 201 -18.98 -8.05 -9.04
C ASN A 201 -18.76 -7.61 -7.60
N ASP A 202 -18.92 -6.30 -7.28
CA ASP A 202 -18.66 -5.67 -5.99
C ASP A 202 -17.21 -5.87 -5.51
N LEU A 203 -16.25 -5.90 -6.43
CA LEU A 203 -14.83 -5.98 -6.11
C LEU A 203 -14.09 -4.72 -6.56
N PRO A 204 -13.11 -4.25 -5.79
CA PRO A 204 -12.26 -3.16 -6.21
C PRO A 204 -11.36 -3.61 -7.37
N TYR A 205 -11.16 -2.72 -8.36
CA TYR A 205 -10.24 -2.93 -9.47
C TYR A 205 -9.15 -1.87 -9.55
N LYS A 206 -9.31 -0.75 -8.83
CA LYS A 206 -8.33 0.32 -8.73
C LYS A 206 -8.27 0.83 -7.30
N LYS A 207 -7.07 1.12 -6.83
CA LYS A 207 -6.81 1.77 -5.54
C LYS A 207 -5.85 2.93 -5.72
N ARG A 208 -5.97 3.94 -4.86
CA ARG A 208 -5.01 5.03 -4.71
C ARG A 208 -4.77 5.29 -3.23
N ARG A 209 -3.53 5.47 -2.87
CA ARG A 209 -3.11 5.95 -1.55
C ARG A 209 -2.34 7.25 -1.72
N GLU A 210 -2.65 8.23 -0.90
CA GLU A 210 -1.91 9.47 -0.80
C GLU A 210 -1.49 9.68 0.65
N MET A 211 -0.21 9.84 0.84
CA MET A 211 0.43 10.14 2.11
C MET A 211 1.16 11.48 1.98
N SER A 212 1.63 12.01 3.10
CA SER A 212 2.38 13.28 3.11
C SER A 212 3.61 13.31 2.19
N HIS A 213 4.15 12.17 1.81
CA HIS A 213 5.43 12.05 1.09
C HIS A 213 5.33 11.29 -0.23
N ASP A 214 4.23 10.58 -0.49
CA ASP A 214 4.06 9.80 -1.73
C ASP A 214 2.60 9.62 -2.12
N ILE A 215 2.37 9.39 -3.40
CA ILE A 215 1.10 8.96 -3.96
C ILE A 215 1.35 7.67 -4.75
N SER A 216 0.56 6.65 -4.48
CA SER A 216 0.60 5.39 -5.23
C SER A 216 -0.77 5.05 -5.80
N VAL A 217 -0.79 4.58 -7.05
CA VAL A 217 -2.00 4.11 -7.72
C VAL A 217 -1.75 2.69 -8.21
N SER A 218 -2.70 1.80 -7.98
CA SER A 218 -2.63 0.44 -8.51
C SER A 218 -3.94 0.10 -9.24
N THR A 219 -3.81 -0.48 -10.43
CA THR A 219 -4.95 -0.98 -11.21
C THR A 219 -4.79 -2.47 -11.44
N CYS A 220 -5.85 -3.23 -11.16
CA CYS A 220 -5.92 -4.68 -11.29
C CYS A 220 -6.74 -5.05 -12.53
N SER A 221 -6.28 -6.04 -13.31
CA SER A 221 -7.00 -6.64 -14.45
C SER A 221 -6.83 -8.16 -14.47
N ASP A 222 -7.62 -8.84 -15.29
CA ASP A 222 -7.55 -10.30 -15.54
C ASP A 222 -7.64 -11.12 -14.24
N LEU A 223 -8.53 -10.70 -13.35
CA LEU A 223 -8.71 -11.28 -12.03
C LEU A 223 -9.26 -12.71 -12.11
N GLN A 224 -8.57 -13.63 -11.42
CA GLN A 224 -9.07 -14.96 -11.08
C GLN A 224 -9.02 -15.14 -9.57
N ILE A 225 -10.06 -15.68 -8.97
CA ILE A 225 -10.15 -15.88 -7.51
C ILE A 225 -10.27 -17.36 -7.16
N ASN A 226 -9.72 -17.74 -6.00
CA ASN A 226 -9.81 -19.05 -5.37
C ASN A 226 -9.28 -20.20 -6.27
N ASN A 227 -8.20 -19.89 -7.00
CA ASN A 227 -7.53 -20.83 -7.91
C ASN A 227 -6.14 -21.29 -7.43
N LEU A 228 -5.69 -20.83 -6.26
CA LEU A 228 -4.40 -21.19 -5.65
C LEU A 228 -4.61 -21.82 -4.29
N THR A 229 -3.59 -22.57 -3.86
CA THR A 229 -3.45 -23.14 -2.53
C THR A 229 -2.20 -22.60 -1.84
N ILE A 230 -2.01 -22.87 -0.55
CA ILE A 230 -0.79 -22.48 0.17
C ILE A 230 0.48 -23.11 -0.45
N ASN A 231 0.36 -24.28 -1.07
CA ASN A 231 1.50 -24.95 -1.69
C ASN A 231 2.03 -24.18 -2.91
N ASP A 232 1.19 -23.37 -3.56
CA ASP A 232 1.58 -22.50 -4.66
C ASP A 232 2.54 -21.39 -4.23
N PHE A 233 2.73 -21.18 -2.91
CA PHE A 233 3.66 -20.22 -2.30
C PHE A 233 4.93 -20.88 -1.76
N ASN A 234 5.26 -22.08 -2.18
CA ASN A 234 6.54 -22.69 -1.84
C ASN A 234 7.70 -21.97 -2.55
N THR A 235 8.72 -21.56 -1.80
CA THR A 235 9.90 -20.85 -2.31
C THR A 235 10.62 -21.59 -3.44
N ALA A 236 10.59 -22.94 -3.42
CA ALA A 236 11.20 -23.79 -4.46
C ALA A 236 10.61 -23.53 -5.85
N HIS A 237 9.41 -22.96 -5.96
CA HIS A 237 8.80 -22.64 -7.25
C HIS A 237 9.28 -21.30 -7.83
N TYR A 238 9.91 -20.46 -7.01
CA TYR A 238 10.18 -19.06 -7.35
C TYR A 238 11.65 -18.67 -7.28
N PHE A 239 12.43 -19.33 -6.40
CA PHE A 239 13.82 -18.94 -6.18
C PHE A 239 14.70 -19.53 -7.29
N PRO A 240 15.36 -18.68 -8.10
CA PRO A 240 16.23 -19.14 -9.17
C PRO A 240 17.45 -19.88 -8.62
N GLU A 241 17.76 -21.06 -9.16
CA GLU A 241 18.87 -21.89 -8.69
C GLU A 241 20.26 -21.28 -9.01
N ASP A 242 20.34 -20.45 -10.07
CA ASP A 242 21.58 -19.84 -10.56
C ASP A 242 21.83 -18.43 -9.98
N TYR A 243 21.04 -17.99 -8.99
CA TYR A 243 21.20 -16.68 -8.36
C TYR A 243 21.97 -16.80 -7.02
N GLU A 244 22.81 -15.79 -6.76
CA GLU A 244 23.45 -15.63 -5.47
C GLU A 244 22.40 -15.26 -4.41
N ILE A 245 22.25 -16.10 -3.39
CA ILE A 245 21.36 -15.83 -2.25
C ILE A 245 22.12 -15.00 -1.23
N VAL A 246 21.60 -13.80 -0.94
CA VAL A 246 22.17 -12.85 0.02
C VAL A 246 21.18 -12.62 1.15
N LYS A 247 21.59 -12.77 2.40
CA LYS A 247 20.76 -12.37 3.53
C LYS A 247 20.80 -10.86 3.73
N TYR A 248 19.63 -10.25 3.92
CA TYR A 248 19.55 -8.81 4.20
C TYR A 248 20.40 -8.38 5.41
N SER A 249 20.43 -9.23 6.47
CA SER A 249 21.27 -9.00 7.65
C SER A 249 22.76 -8.91 7.34
N ASP A 250 23.25 -9.63 6.30
CA ASP A 250 24.67 -9.65 5.95
C ASP A 250 25.10 -8.38 5.22
N LEU A 251 24.18 -7.72 4.51
CA LEU A 251 24.43 -6.43 3.86
C LEU A 251 24.75 -5.33 4.88
N HIS A 252 24.30 -5.47 6.11
CA HIS A 252 24.43 -4.47 7.17
C HIS A 252 25.49 -4.82 8.22
N LYS A 253 26.04 -6.02 8.22
CA LYS A 253 27.11 -6.42 9.16
C LYS A 253 28.44 -5.69 8.92
N LYS A 254 28.67 -5.17 7.73
CA LYS A 254 29.94 -4.51 7.35
C LYS A 254 30.03 -3.05 7.75
N ASP A 255 28.93 -2.39 8.06
CA ASP A 255 28.92 -0.94 8.35
C ASP A 255 29.13 -0.58 9.82
N GLY A 256 29.15 -1.59 10.73
CA GLY A 256 29.31 -1.35 12.18
C GLY A 256 30.72 -0.96 12.63
N ASP A 257 31.75 -1.15 11.83
CA ASP A 257 33.13 -1.07 12.36
C ASP A 257 34.13 -0.20 11.59
N SER A 258 33.82 0.42 10.48
CA SER A 258 34.92 1.08 9.75
C SER A 258 34.70 2.45 9.14
N SER A 259 33.50 2.88 8.80
CA SER A 259 33.36 4.14 8.05
C SER A 259 33.00 5.36 8.92
N ALA A 260 32.10 5.22 9.86
CA ALA A 260 31.71 6.35 10.72
C ALA A 260 32.85 6.80 11.65
N SER A 261 33.60 5.84 12.22
CA SER A 261 34.73 6.16 13.10
C SER A 261 35.92 6.78 12.34
N LYS A 262 36.10 6.47 11.06
CA LYS A 262 37.19 7.05 10.22
C LYS A 262 36.91 8.48 9.76
N LEU A 263 35.65 8.92 9.80
CA LEU A 263 35.24 10.27 9.39
C LEU A 263 35.10 11.23 10.56
N ILE A 264 34.98 10.73 11.79
CA ILE A 264 34.90 11.55 12.99
C ILE A 264 36.19 12.35 13.12
N GLY A 265 36.11 13.68 13.16
CA GLY A 265 37.25 14.60 13.26
C GLY A 265 37.94 14.93 11.93
N LYS A 266 37.51 14.38 10.79
CA LYS A 266 37.99 14.79 9.48
C LYS A 266 37.20 15.98 8.95
N LYS A 267 37.89 16.88 8.28
CA LYS A 267 37.24 18.01 7.59
C LYS A 267 36.33 17.46 6.49
N ALA A 268 35.09 17.93 6.46
CA ALA A 268 34.14 17.56 5.40
C ALA A 268 34.70 17.93 4.01
N PRO A 269 34.46 17.13 2.97
CA PRO A 269 34.83 17.51 1.61
C PRO A 269 34.19 18.85 1.25
N THR A 270 34.92 19.66 0.53
CA THR A 270 34.37 20.89 -0.05
C THR A 270 33.57 20.54 -1.28
N TRP A 271 32.29 20.89 -1.28
CA TRP A 271 31.39 20.68 -2.43
C TRP A 271 31.27 22.00 -3.18
N ILE A 272 31.43 21.93 -4.49
CA ILE A 272 31.09 23.01 -5.41
C ILE A 272 29.83 22.56 -6.13
N LEU A 273 28.74 23.31 -5.94
CA LEU A 273 27.50 23.09 -6.66
C LEU A 273 27.45 24.11 -7.81
N GLU A 274 27.11 23.64 -9.00
CA GLU A 274 26.81 24.51 -10.13
C GLU A 274 25.30 24.74 -10.19
N ASN A 275 24.89 25.97 -10.46
CA ASN A 275 23.48 26.26 -10.72
C ASN A 275 23.10 25.85 -12.14
N ILE A 276 21.83 25.99 -12.48
CA ILE A 276 21.28 25.71 -13.83
C ILE A 276 21.98 26.54 -14.92
N GLU A 277 22.63 27.65 -14.56
CA GLU A 277 23.36 28.54 -15.47
C GLU A 277 24.88 28.26 -15.43
N ALA A 278 25.31 27.15 -14.82
CA ALA A 278 26.71 26.75 -14.62
C ALA A 278 27.57 27.76 -13.81
N ASN A 279 26.93 28.58 -12.98
CA ASN A 279 27.65 29.43 -12.05
C ASN A 279 27.92 28.69 -10.74
N PRO A 280 29.16 28.64 -10.23
CA PRO A 280 29.48 27.97 -8.97
C PRO A 280 28.92 28.74 -7.79
N TYR A 281 28.24 28.02 -6.87
CA TYR A 281 27.91 28.52 -5.54
C TYR A 281 28.96 28.03 -4.54
N HIS A 282 29.46 28.95 -3.73
CA HIS A 282 30.42 28.69 -2.66
C HIS A 282 29.71 28.54 -1.31
#